data_fdfb24f82b3a1fac2f7bd3f30db01b28
#
_entry.id   fdfb24f82b3a1fac2f7bd3f30db01b28
#
_cell.length_a   1.000
_cell.length_b   1.000
_cell.length_c   1.000
_cell.angle_alpha   90.00
_cell.angle_beta   90.00
_cell.angle_gamma   90.00
#
_symmetry.space_group_name_H-M   'P 1'
#
loop_
_entity.id
_entity.type
_entity.pdbx_description
1 polymer ?
#
loop_
_entity_poly.entity_id
_entity_poly.type
_entity_poly.pdbx_seq_one_letter_code
_entity_poly.pdbx_strand_id
1 'polypeptide(L)'
;MVGARSTEQHAPRRWLRRALVIFLVLVAIGVATGAVYVAVRGEPISLGSSGPDPKAPVHVFTSAWLAGDYRTMYRQLSPASRAATSFQEFQHTYRRAAALGSLTGLSAERGTRVTTHLATVPMVARTSLFGAVTGRLVLPLVEAQGAYRISWAPHMAWPGLEPGEQLQRVARAPDHRGAILSHDRQVLARGPADNRQYPQGAPFYTITGFLRAPQTPAERRARVAAGWPAGAKYGQGGLEQSLDRILAGAPRIDLVAQGSNGTRLLARHHGRRPRDVVTTLDTTLQADATAALAGRYGGITILDPRNGAVRAAAGIALDATQPPGSTFKMVTASAALTAGVVDLNSYYTPAKFADVGGFKLNNFHHELCGGSLVESFANSCNSVFGPVAVATGGKQLYSTAIRFGFNTPSKIAYPLAESHMPSLSALSNPVILGVSGIGQAGVTATALEMASVGQVIAGGGILHPPWIAHFPRKFSDKRASRRVISRTVAGKVAEMMRAVVAYGTGTAASSALATVNGKTGTAEVGPGLKTDAWFVGYAPAEAPRVVVSVLIVHGGVGGEVAAPIARAMIDDALTQ
;
A
#
# COMPACT_ATOMS: atom_id res chain seq x y z
N MET A 1 -39.34 37.53 -20.72
CA MET A 1 -38.69 37.61 -22.03
C MET A 1 -37.30 37.02 -21.94
N VAL A 2 -37.05 36.01 -22.77
CA VAL A 2 -35.76 35.50 -23.25
C VAL A 2 -34.73 35.11 -22.16
N GLY A 3 -34.36 33.91 -21.86
CA GLY A 3 -34.15 32.69 -22.65
C GLY A 3 -32.65 32.50 -22.92
N ALA A 4 -31.92 31.72 -22.13
CA ALA A 4 -30.63 31.21 -22.52
C ALA A 4 -30.33 29.85 -21.91
N ARG A 5 -30.00 28.97 -22.78
CA ARG A 5 -29.90 27.50 -22.71
C ARG A 5 -28.72 26.97 -21.89
N SER A 6 -29.00 25.90 -21.16
CA SER A 6 -28.06 24.91 -20.71
C SER A 6 -27.36 24.20 -21.89
N THR A 7 -26.06 24.02 -21.83
CA THR A 7 -25.33 23.04 -22.65
C THR A 7 -24.76 21.95 -21.74
N GLU A 8 -25.47 20.82 -21.68
CA GLU A 8 -24.94 19.55 -21.22
C GLU A 8 -23.94 18.99 -22.22
N GLN A 9 -22.73 18.75 -21.80
CA GLN A 9 -21.76 17.93 -22.55
C GLN A 9 -21.90 16.47 -22.19
N HIS A 10 -22.66 15.73 -22.97
CA HIS A 10 -22.62 14.27 -23.02
C HIS A 10 -21.85 13.80 -24.25
N ALA A 11 -20.72 13.19 -24.04
CA ALA A 11 -20.12 12.10 -24.84
C ALA A 11 -18.81 11.65 -24.17
N PRO A 12 -18.44 10.33 -24.10
CA PRO A 12 -18.30 9.51 -25.29
C PRO A 12 -18.64 8.01 -25.07
N ARG A 13 -19.91 7.64 -25.02
CA ARG A 13 -20.28 6.19 -24.99
C ARG A 13 -20.58 5.63 -26.40
N ARG A 14 -20.74 6.44 -27.40
CA ARG A 14 -21.07 5.98 -28.75
C ARG A 14 -19.87 5.51 -29.57
N TRP A 15 -18.66 5.94 -29.26
CA TRP A 15 -17.45 5.57 -29.99
C TRP A 15 -16.98 4.15 -29.69
N LEU A 16 -17.03 3.75 -28.41
CA LEU A 16 -16.68 2.41 -27.97
C LEU A 16 -17.62 1.30 -28.53
N ARG A 17 -18.91 1.61 -28.68
CA ARG A 17 -19.85 0.67 -29.31
C ARG A 17 -19.63 0.53 -30.82
N ARG A 18 -19.24 1.60 -31.52
CA ARG A 18 -18.90 1.54 -32.96
C ARG A 18 -17.59 0.81 -33.20
N ALA A 19 -16.57 0.99 -32.35
CA ALA A 19 -15.32 0.26 -32.45
C ALA A 19 -15.49 -1.25 -32.21
N LEU A 20 -16.37 -1.65 -31.26
CA LEU A 20 -16.66 -3.06 -30.99
C LEU A 20 -17.44 -3.74 -32.14
N VAL A 21 -18.38 -3.02 -32.75
CA VAL A 21 -19.14 -3.56 -33.90
C VAL A 21 -18.25 -3.68 -35.15
N ILE A 22 -17.37 -2.72 -35.41
CA ILE A 22 -16.40 -2.80 -36.53
C ILE A 22 -15.40 -3.93 -36.30
N PHE A 23 -14.94 -4.16 -35.06
CA PHE A 23 -14.05 -5.28 -34.72
C PHE A 23 -14.71 -6.64 -34.92
N LEU A 24 -15.98 -6.78 -34.49
CA LEU A 24 -16.75 -8.01 -34.69
C LEU A 24 -17.08 -8.28 -36.18
N VAL A 25 -17.34 -7.26 -36.96
CA VAL A 25 -17.56 -7.41 -38.41
C VAL A 25 -16.27 -7.76 -39.14
N LEU A 26 -15.13 -7.21 -38.76
CA LEU A 26 -13.82 -7.56 -39.34
C LEU A 26 -13.38 -8.99 -38.98
N VAL A 27 -13.71 -9.44 -37.76
CA VAL A 27 -13.45 -10.85 -37.36
C VAL A 27 -14.37 -11.81 -38.12
N ALA A 28 -15.65 -11.45 -38.33
CA ALA A 28 -16.58 -12.27 -39.12
C ALA A 28 -16.19 -12.34 -40.61
N ILE A 29 -15.69 -11.26 -41.21
CA ILE A 29 -15.19 -11.24 -42.59
C ILE A 29 -13.86 -12.01 -42.69
N GLY A 30 -12.97 -11.97 -41.67
CA GLY A 30 -11.74 -12.76 -41.63
C GLY A 30 -11.99 -14.26 -41.56
N VAL A 31 -13.03 -14.69 -40.85
CA VAL A 31 -13.43 -16.12 -40.77
C VAL A 31 -14.09 -16.59 -42.06
N ALA A 32 -14.92 -15.74 -42.72
CA ALA A 32 -15.57 -16.08 -43.98
C ALA A 32 -14.57 -16.14 -45.17
N THR A 33 -13.57 -15.25 -45.23
CA THR A 33 -12.53 -15.25 -46.26
C THR A 33 -11.49 -16.35 -46.06
N GLY A 34 -11.22 -16.76 -44.81
CA GLY A 34 -10.36 -17.92 -44.50
C GLY A 34 -10.99 -19.25 -44.95
N ALA A 35 -12.30 -19.37 -44.79
CA ALA A 35 -13.05 -20.58 -45.23
C ALA A 35 -13.18 -20.68 -46.78
N VAL A 36 -13.22 -19.55 -47.48
CA VAL A 36 -13.30 -19.54 -48.96
C VAL A 36 -11.90 -19.74 -49.60
N TYR A 37 -10.80 -19.36 -48.95
CA TYR A 37 -9.44 -19.53 -49.50
C TYR A 37 -8.93 -20.99 -49.47
N VAL A 38 -9.54 -21.85 -48.66
CA VAL A 38 -9.23 -23.31 -48.62
C VAL A 38 -9.95 -24.11 -49.72
N ALA A 39 -10.96 -23.52 -50.36
CA ALA A 39 -11.83 -24.24 -51.33
C ALA A 39 -11.35 -24.13 -52.81
N VAL A 40 -10.32 -23.36 -53.15
CA VAL A 40 -9.97 -23.01 -54.55
C VAL A 40 -8.55 -23.44 -54.99
N ARG A 41 -7.80 -24.23 -54.22
CA ARG A 41 -6.65 -24.92 -54.75
C ARG A 41 -6.94 -26.42 -54.89
N GLY A 42 -7.60 -26.76 -56.00
CA GLY A 42 -7.67 -28.13 -56.49
C GLY A 42 -6.27 -28.58 -56.90
N GLU A 43 -5.58 -29.35 -56.04
CA GLU A 43 -4.49 -30.20 -56.50
C GLU A 43 -5.06 -31.44 -57.21
N PRO A 44 -4.42 -31.94 -58.24
CA PRO A 44 -4.94 -33.10 -58.99
C PRO A 44 -4.96 -34.33 -58.08
N ILE A 45 -6.13 -35.01 -58.08
CA ILE A 45 -6.32 -36.28 -57.39
C ILE A 45 -5.39 -37.29 -58.06
N SER A 46 -4.26 -37.60 -57.44
CA SER A 46 -3.46 -38.76 -57.78
C SER A 46 -4.15 -40.00 -57.16
N LEU A 47 -4.82 -40.75 -57.93
CA LEU A 47 -5.27 -42.11 -57.62
C LEU A 47 -4.08 -43.02 -57.43
N GLY A 48 -3.52 -43.04 -56.21
CA GLY A 48 -2.36 -43.86 -55.87
C GLY A 48 -2.34 -44.26 -54.41
N SER A 49 -2.61 -45.54 -54.15
CA SER A 49 -2.59 -46.36 -52.93
C SER A 49 -3.68 -46.13 -51.89
N SER A 50 -4.59 -47.07 -51.83
CA SER A 50 -5.75 -47.15 -50.94
C SER A 50 -5.44 -47.61 -49.51
N GLY A 51 -4.41 -47.10 -48.89
CA GLY A 51 -4.12 -47.35 -47.47
C GLY A 51 -4.42 -46.13 -46.58
N PRO A 52 -4.76 -46.34 -45.29
CA PRO A 52 -5.02 -45.25 -44.36
C PRO A 52 -3.77 -44.34 -44.22
N ASP A 53 -3.95 -43.01 -44.27
CA ASP A 53 -2.89 -42.02 -44.13
C ASP A 53 -2.55 -41.75 -42.67
N PRO A 54 -1.32 -42.06 -42.17
CA PRO A 54 -0.93 -41.80 -40.79
C PRO A 54 -0.79 -40.29 -40.46
N LYS A 55 -0.65 -39.41 -41.48
CA LYS A 55 -0.53 -37.96 -41.29
C LYS A 55 -1.88 -37.31 -40.90
N ALA A 56 -3.00 -37.83 -41.36
CA ALA A 56 -4.33 -37.25 -41.17
C ALA A 56 -4.72 -37.07 -39.68
N PRO A 57 -4.66 -38.08 -38.79
CA PRO A 57 -5.00 -37.91 -37.38
C PRO A 57 -4.01 -36.98 -36.66
N VAL A 58 -2.73 -36.96 -37.06
CA VAL A 58 -1.71 -36.07 -36.48
C VAL A 58 -2.02 -34.60 -36.77
N HIS A 59 -2.32 -34.30 -38.03
CA HIS A 59 -2.68 -32.95 -38.46
C HIS A 59 -3.96 -32.47 -37.77
N VAL A 60 -5.01 -33.27 -37.75
CA VAL A 60 -6.31 -32.94 -37.11
C VAL A 60 -6.12 -32.74 -35.61
N PHE A 61 -5.39 -33.61 -34.91
CA PHE A 61 -5.14 -33.51 -33.49
C PHE A 61 -4.35 -32.25 -33.14
N THR A 62 -3.27 -32.00 -33.86
CA THR A 62 -2.41 -30.84 -33.61
C THR A 62 -3.15 -29.53 -33.89
N SER A 63 -3.84 -29.42 -35.03
CA SER A 63 -4.63 -28.23 -35.36
C SER A 63 -5.75 -27.98 -34.37
N ALA A 64 -6.45 -29.02 -33.91
CA ALA A 64 -7.48 -28.93 -32.88
C ALA A 64 -6.89 -28.49 -31.53
N TRP A 65 -5.69 -28.96 -31.16
CA TRP A 65 -5.01 -28.48 -29.93
C TRP A 65 -4.65 -26.99 -30.02
N LEU A 66 -4.11 -26.54 -31.14
CA LEU A 66 -3.82 -25.13 -31.39
C LEU A 66 -5.08 -24.25 -31.29
N ALA A 67 -6.24 -24.80 -31.69
CA ALA A 67 -7.53 -24.13 -31.61
C ALA A 67 -8.24 -24.29 -30.25
N GLY A 68 -7.71 -25.12 -29.33
CA GLY A 68 -8.37 -25.42 -28.04
C GLY A 68 -9.59 -26.35 -28.17
N ASP A 69 -9.77 -27.01 -29.32
CA ASP A 69 -10.89 -27.95 -29.55
C ASP A 69 -10.54 -29.36 -29.06
N TYR A 70 -10.64 -29.54 -27.74
CA TYR A 70 -10.39 -30.85 -27.09
C TYR A 70 -11.32 -31.95 -27.55
N ARG A 71 -12.52 -31.63 -28.05
CA ARG A 71 -13.47 -32.65 -28.54
C ARG A 71 -13.00 -33.25 -29.84
N THR A 72 -12.51 -32.45 -30.77
CA THR A 72 -11.92 -32.92 -32.02
C THR A 72 -10.65 -33.70 -31.77
N MET A 73 -9.78 -33.25 -30.84
CA MET A 73 -8.59 -34.01 -30.39
C MET A 73 -8.98 -35.40 -29.88
N TYR A 74 -9.95 -35.48 -28.98
CA TYR A 74 -10.40 -36.73 -28.36
C TYR A 74 -10.94 -37.75 -29.40
N ARG A 75 -11.62 -37.28 -30.46
CA ARG A 75 -12.06 -38.12 -31.55
C ARG A 75 -10.92 -38.79 -32.34
N GLN A 76 -9.72 -38.27 -32.32
CA GLN A 76 -8.54 -38.86 -32.97
C GLN A 76 -7.89 -39.97 -32.14
N LEU A 77 -8.31 -40.19 -30.90
CA LEU A 77 -7.74 -41.23 -30.04
C LEU A 77 -8.17 -42.62 -30.46
N SER A 78 -7.30 -43.59 -30.17
CA SER A 78 -7.60 -45.01 -30.38
C SER A 78 -8.77 -45.46 -29.50
N PRO A 79 -9.49 -46.52 -29.88
CA PRO A 79 -10.56 -47.11 -29.04
C PRO A 79 -10.07 -47.47 -27.64
N ALA A 80 -8.86 -48.05 -27.54
CA ALA A 80 -8.23 -48.37 -26.24
C ALA A 80 -7.99 -47.13 -25.37
N SER A 81 -7.46 -46.04 -25.94
CA SER A 81 -7.27 -44.79 -25.21
C SER A 81 -8.59 -44.16 -24.76
N ARG A 82 -9.64 -44.21 -25.56
CA ARG A 82 -10.98 -43.72 -25.20
C ARG A 82 -11.69 -44.59 -24.15
N ALA A 83 -11.40 -45.88 -24.12
CA ALA A 83 -11.90 -46.78 -23.08
C ALA A 83 -11.18 -46.55 -21.74
N ALA A 84 -9.89 -46.22 -21.78
CA ALA A 84 -9.05 -45.97 -20.60
C ALA A 84 -9.21 -44.55 -20.01
N THR A 85 -9.68 -43.56 -20.79
CA THR A 85 -9.76 -42.17 -20.37
C THR A 85 -11.01 -41.50 -20.91
N SER A 86 -11.86 -40.98 -20.03
CA SER A 86 -13.05 -40.21 -20.40
C SER A 86 -12.67 -38.87 -21.06
N PHE A 87 -13.63 -38.31 -21.84
CA PHE A 87 -13.44 -36.98 -22.41
C PHE A 87 -13.16 -35.89 -21.32
N GLN A 88 -13.82 -36.01 -20.19
CA GLN A 88 -13.66 -35.06 -19.08
C GLN A 88 -12.26 -35.12 -18.49
N GLU A 89 -11.72 -36.30 -18.24
CA GLU A 89 -10.33 -36.51 -17.75
C GLU A 89 -9.31 -36.06 -18.78
N PHE A 90 -9.51 -36.37 -20.06
CA PHE A 90 -8.67 -35.89 -21.16
C PHE A 90 -8.62 -34.34 -21.16
N GLN A 91 -9.77 -33.68 -21.18
CA GLN A 91 -9.85 -32.23 -21.19
C GLN A 91 -9.23 -31.62 -19.92
N HIS A 92 -9.49 -32.22 -18.74
CA HIS A 92 -8.93 -31.79 -17.48
C HIS A 92 -7.41 -31.84 -17.50
N THR A 93 -6.82 -32.90 -18.05
CA THR A 93 -5.36 -33.07 -18.16
C THR A 93 -4.72 -31.94 -18.96
N TYR A 94 -5.27 -31.59 -20.13
CA TYR A 94 -4.79 -30.47 -20.93
C TYR A 94 -4.97 -29.12 -20.24
N ARG A 95 -6.13 -28.87 -19.63
CA ARG A 95 -6.38 -27.63 -18.89
C ARG A 95 -5.45 -27.47 -17.69
N ARG A 96 -5.20 -28.57 -16.98
CA ARG A 96 -4.24 -28.58 -15.86
C ARG A 96 -2.83 -28.27 -16.32
N ALA A 97 -2.38 -28.91 -17.41
CA ALA A 97 -1.05 -28.65 -17.97
C ALA A 97 -0.92 -27.19 -18.45
N ALA A 98 -1.93 -26.64 -19.12
CA ALA A 98 -1.98 -25.24 -19.53
C ALA A 98 -1.90 -24.29 -18.32
N ALA A 99 -2.62 -24.58 -17.24
CA ALA A 99 -2.59 -23.77 -16.01
C ALA A 99 -1.21 -23.84 -15.32
N LEU A 100 -0.62 -25.04 -15.19
CA LEU A 100 0.73 -25.21 -14.62
C LEU A 100 1.78 -24.47 -15.43
N GLY A 101 1.71 -24.56 -16.77
CA GLY A 101 2.63 -23.86 -17.68
C GLY A 101 2.33 -22.36 -17.83
N SER A 102 1.22 -21.84 -17.32
CA SER A 102 0.74 -20.46 -17.60
C SER A 102 0.61 -20.21 -19.11
N LEU A 103 0.07 -21.17 -19.83
CA LEU A 103 -0.02 -21.18 -21.29
C LEU A 103 -0.89 -20.02 -21.80
N THR A 104 -0.37 -19.29 -22.79
CA THR A 104 -1.08 -18.21 -23.48
C THR A 104 -1.27 -18.50 -24.97
N GLY A 105 -0.52 -19.45 -25.52
CA GLY A 105 -0.65 -19.88 -26.90
C GLY A 105 0.27 -21.05 -27.22
N LEU A 106 -0.06 -21.76 -28.29
CA LEU A 106 0.72 -22.86 -28.84
C LEU A 106 1.00 -22.60 -30.31
N SER A 107 2.14 -23.09 -30.79
CA SER A 107 2.44 -23.16 -32.22
C SER A 107 3.18 -24.46 -32.54
N ALA A 108 2.86 -25.06 -33.66
CA ALA A 108 3.64 -26.12 -34.24
C ALA A 108 4.72 -25.50 -35.16
N GLU A 109 5.92 -26.03 -35.11
CA GLU A 109 7.03 -25.58 -35.95
C GLU A 109 7.26 -26.52 -37.12
N ARG A 110 8.07 -26.08 -38.08
CA ARG A 110 8.46 -26.92 -39.23
C ARG A 110 9.25 -28.13 -38.75
N GLY A 111 9.16 -29.26 -39.49
CA GLY A 111 9.91 -30.47 -39.20
C GLY A 111 9.10 -31.59 -38.53
N THR A 112 7.77 -31.58 -38.65
CA THR A 112 6.94 -32.73 -38.29
C THR A 112 7.37 -33.97 -39.07
N ARG A 113 7.63 -35.06 -38.35
CA ARG A 113 7.96 -36.39 -38.92
C ARG A 113 6.85 -37.36 -38.56
N VAL A 114 6.35 -38.09 -39.53
CA VAL A 114 5.29 -39.08 -39.34
C VAL A 114 5.69 -40.39 -40.00
N THR A 115 5.67 -41.44 -39.20
CA THR A 115 5.79 -42.85 -39.67
C THR A 115 4.47 -43.57 -39.40
N THR A 116 4.40 -44.84 -39.76
CA THR A 116 3.21 -45.68 -39.45
C THR A 116 2.99 -45.93 -37.95
N HIS A 117 4.00 -45.76 -37.12
CA HIS A 117 3.94 -46.04 -35.66
C HIS A 117 4.08 -44.83 -34.76
N LEU A 118 4.67 -43.73 -35.27
CA LEU A 118 5.04 -42.59 -34.47
C LEU A 118 5.01 -41.29 -35.27
N ALA A 119 4.42 -40.25 -34.65
CA ALA A 119 4.62 -38.88 -35.12
C ALA A 119 5.37 -38.04 -34.08
N THR A 120 6.25 -37.16 -34.56
CA THR A 120 6.95 -36.18 -33.74
C THR A 120 6.72 -34.80 -34.32
N VAL A 121 6.09 -33.93 -33.51
CA VAL A 121 5.74 -32.57 -33.89
C VAL A 121 6.53 -31.60 -33.01
N PRO A 122 7.47 -30.80 -33.58
CA PRO A 122 8.11 -29.72 -32.84
C PRO A 122 7.07 -28.65 -32.46
N MET A 123 7.05 -28.26 -31.22
CA MET A 123 6.07 -27.30 -30.69
C MET A 123 6.70 -26.22 -29.80
N VAL A 124 6.09 -25.06 -29.79
CA VAL A 124 6.43 -23.98 -28.86
C VAL A 124 5.19 -23.62 -28.05
N ALA A 125 5.30 -23.77 -26.73
CA ALA A 125 4.32 -23.29 -25.78
C ALA A 125 4.71 -21.85 -25.33
N ARG A 126 3.92 -20.86 -25.70
CA ARG A 126 4.08 -19.49 -25.24
C ARG A 126 3.40 -19.35 -23.88
N THR A 127 4.10 -18.81 -22.92
CA THR A 127 3.61 -18.71 -21.55
C THR A 127 3.76 -17.29 -21.00
N SER A 128 2.87 -16.89 -20.11
CA SER A 128 2.97 -15.58 -19.45
C SER A 128 4.07 -15.52 -18.37
N LEU A 129 4.51 -16.68 -17.85
CA LEU A 129 5.48 -16.74 -16.76
C LEU A 129 6.88 -17.16 -17.23
N PHE A 130 6.98 -18.11 -18.17
CA PHE A 130 8.24 -18.73 -18.56
C PHE A 130 8.75 -18.28 -19.95
N GLY A 131 7.98 -17.43 -20.64
CA GLY A 131 8.27 -17.09 -22.04
C GLY A 131 7.92 -18.23 -22.99
N ALA A 132 8.74 -18.43 -24.02
CA ALA A 132 8.60 -19.52 -24.99
C ALA A 132 9.28 -20.78 -24.46
N VAL A 133 8.53 -21.87 -24.34
CA VAL A 133 9.03 -23.20 -23.95
C VAL A 133 8.93 -24.10 -25.16
N THR A 134 10.08 -24.55 -25.69
CA THR A 134 10.17 -25.45 -26.83
C THR A 134 10.11 -26.90 -26.36
N GLY A 135 9.47 -27.75 -27.14
CA GLY A 135 9.41 -29.17 -26.87
C GLY A 135 8.96 -29.97 -28.09
N ARG A 136 8.94 -31.27 -27.98
CA ARG A 136 8.43 -32.18 -29.01
C ARG A 136 7.19 -32.87 -28.49
N LEU A 137 6.13 -32.84 -29.26
CA LEU A 137 4.96 -33.69 -29.03
C LEU A 137 5.20 -35.00 -29.74
N VAL A 138 5.23 -36.07 -28.98
CA VAL A 138 5.41 -37.45 -29.50
C VAL A 138 4.09 -38.15 -29.45
N LEU A 139 3.57 -38.59 -30.63
CA LEU A 139 2.25 -39.21 -30.79
C LEU A 139 2.43 -40.63 -31.33
N PRO A 140 2.33 -41.68 -30.52
CA PRO A 140 2.28 -43.05 -31.00
C PRO A 140 1.00 -43.28 -31.81
N LEU A 141 1.14 -43.92 -32.96
CA LEU A 141 0.04 -44.20 -33.88
C LEU A 141 -0.23 -45.69 -33.91
N VAL A 142 -1.52 -46.03 -33.95
CA VAL A 142 -2.00 -47.39 -34.10
C VAL A 142 -3.07 -47.40 -35.18
N GLU A 143 -3.06 -48.44 -36.00
CA GLU A 143 -4.15 -48.67 -36.95
C GLU A 143 -5.32 -49.35 -36.25
N ALA A 144 -6.49 -48.76 -36.36
CA ALA A 144 -7.73 -49.28 -35.75
C ALA A 144 -8.94 -48.94 -36.63
N GLN A 145 -9.72 -49.93 -36.96
CA GLN A 145 -10.96 -49.78 -37.75
C GLN A 145 -10.68 -49.16 -39.16
N GLY A 146 -9.57 -49.55 -39.81
CA GLY A 146 -9.21 -49.06 -41.13
C GLY A 146 -8.71 -47.61 -41.17
N ALA A 147 -8.30 -47.04 -40.06
CA ALA A 147 -7.72 -45.71 -39.97
C ALA A 147 -6.62 -45.63 -38.88
N TYR A 148 -5.66 -44.74 -39.05
CA TYR A 148 -4.70 -44.45 -37.98
C TYR A 148 -5.36 -43.64 -36.87
N ARG A 149 -4.99 -43.96 -35.63
CA ARG A 149 -5.45 -43.31 -34.39
C ARG A 149 -4.28 -43.07 -33.45
N ILE A 150 -4.44 -42.09 -32.54
CA ILE A 150 -3.40 -41.74 -31.57
C ILE A 150 -3.59 -42.61 -30.32
N SER A 151 -2.52 -43.33 -29.94
CA SER A 151 -2.42 -44.00 -28.64
C SER A 151 -2.01 -42.99 -27.59
N TRP A 152 -3.00 -42.37 -26.97
CA TRP A 152 -2.83 -41.22 -26.08
C TRP A 152 -2.43 -41.63 -24.66
N ALA A 153 -1.57 -40.80 -24.03
CA ALA A 153 -1.23 -40.89 -22.64
C ALA A 153 -1.06 -39.47 -22.02
N PRO A 154 -1.19 -39.28 -20.69
CA PRO A 154 -1.23 -37.98 -20.03
C PRO A 154 -0.01 -37.08 -20.28
N HIS A 155 1.18 -37.63 -20.48
CA HIS A 155 2.39 -36.88 -20.80
C HIS A 155 2.28 -36.06 -22.11
N MET A 156 1.39 -36.43 -23.01
CA MET A 156 1.18 -35.70 -24.28
C MET A 156 0.47 -34.36 -24.08
N ALA A 157 0.00 -34.04 -22.86
CA ALA A 157 -0.68 -32.78 -22.58
C ALA A 157 0.28 -31.55 -22.48
N TRP A 158 1.60 -31.78 -22.56
CA TRP A 158 2.58 -30.71 -22.62
C TRP A 158 3.75 -31.10 -23.52
N PRO A 159 4.17 -30.21 -24.45
CA PRO A 159 5.29 -30.51 -25.34
C PRO A 159 6.59 -30.76 -24.58
N GLY A 160 7.27 -31.85 -24.88
CA GLY A 160 8.58 -32.20 -24.29
C GLY A 160 8.49 -33.02 -23.01
N LEU A 161 7.31 -33.48 -22.58
CA LEU A 161 7.20 -34.53 -21.57
C LEU A 161 7.47 -35.89 -22.21
N GLU A 162 8.09 -36.77 -21.45
CA GLU A 162 8.38 -38.17 -21.82
C GLU A 162 7.38 -39.12 -21.16
N PRO A 163 7.25 -40.38 -21.65
CA PRO A 163 6.37 -41.36 -21.05
C PRO A 163 6.60 -41.52 -19.54
N GLY A 164 5.52 -41.45 -18.76
CA GLY A 164 5.58 -41.51 -17.29
C GLY A 164 5.91 -40.18 -16.60
N GLU A 165 6.27 -39.13 -17.32
CA GLU A 165 6.48 -37.81 -16.75
C GLU A 165 5.15 -37.03 -16.58
N GLN A 166 5.12 -36.22 -15.51
CA GLN A 166 4.04 -35.28 -15.20
C GLN A 166 4.58 -33.86 -15.10
N LEU A 167 3.84 -32.90 -15.62
CA LEU A 167 4.18 -31.49 -15.50
C LEU A 167 3.93 -31.01 -14.07
N GLN A 168 4.93 -30.38 -13.47
CA GLN A 168 4.82 -29.77 -12.15
C GLN A 168 5.40 -28.36 -12.15
N ARG A 169 4.91 -27.54 -11.21
CA ARG A 169 5.43 -26.22 -10.91
C ARG A 169 6.03 -26.24 -9.51
N VAL A 170 7.32 -25.92 -9.41
CA VAL A 170 8.06 -25.90 -8.13
C VAL A 170 8.45 -24.47 -7.83
N ALA A 171 7.87 -23.90 -6.78
CA ALA A 171 8.23 -22.59 -6.27
C ALA A 171 9.34 -22.71 -5.22
N ARG A 172 10.37 -21.87 -5.33
CA ARG A 172 11.46 -21.77 -4.35
C ARG A 172 11.59 -20.33 -3.89
N ALA A 173 11.41 -20.10 -2.59
CA ALA A 173 11.68 -18.81 -1.97
C ALA A 173 13.16 -18.44 -2.17
N PRO A 174 13.52 -17.16 -2.21
CA PRO A 174 14.91 -16.73 -2.12
C PRO A 174 15.56 -17.22 -0.81
N ASP A 175 16.83 -17.58 -0.88
CA ASP A 175 17.59 -18.13 0.27
C ASP A 175 17.87 -17.07 1.34
N HIS A 176 17.74 -15.79 1.00
CA HIS A 176 17.91 -14.67 1.92
C HIS A 176 16.74 -13.70 1.81
N ARG A 177 16.62 -12.80 2.80
CA ARG A 177 15.70 -11.67 2.81
C ARG A 177 16.52 -10.40 3.03
N GLY A 178 16.19 -9.31 2.34
CA GLY A 178 16.87 -8.03 2.48
C GLY A 178 16.84 -7.53 3.93
N ALA A 179 17.89 -6.83 4.34
CA ALA A 179 17.98 -6.20 5.64
C ALA A 179 17.14 -4.92 5.70
N ILE A 180 16.67 -4.57 6.90
CA ILE A 180 16.17 -3.25 7.25
C ILE A 180 17.29 -2.57 8.04
N LEU A 181 17.70 -1.39 7.59
CA LEU A 181 18.81 -0.64 8.15
C LEU A 181 18.32 0.74 8.62
N SER A 182 18.91 1.27 9.68
CA SER A 182 18.75 2.65 10.12
C SER A 182 19.37 3.65 9.13
N HIS A 183 19.25 4.95 9.40
CA HIS A 183 19.81 6.00 8.55
C HIS A 183 21.35 5.93 8.46
N ASP A 184 22.02 5.52 9.53
CA ASP A 184 23.47 5.29 9.64
C ASP A 184 23.88 3.83 9.34
N ARG A 185 22.97 3.03 8.74
CA ARG A 185 23.14 1.64 8.31
C ARG A 185 23.33 0.63 9.45
N GLN A 186 22.95 0.93 10.66
CA GLN A 186 22.85 -0.10 11.69
C GLN A 186 21.73 -1.07 11.36
N VAL A 187 21.90 -2.35 11.73
CA VAL A 187 20.96 -3.39 11.39
C VAL A 187 19.75 -3.35 12.33
N LEU A 188 18.56 -3.11 11.78
CA LEU A 188 17.28 -3.20 12.47
C LEU A 188 16.66 -4.59 12.33
N ALA A 189 16.77 -5.20 11.13
CA ALA A 189 16.35 -6.58 10.89
C ALA A 189 17.24 -7.21 9.82
N ARG A 190 17.67 -8.48 10.01
CA ARG A 190 18.51 -9.24 9.08
C ARG A 190 18.25 -10.74 9.12
N GLY A 191 18.84 -11.48 8.20
CA GLY A 191 18.79 -12.94 8.12
C GLY A 191 17.63 -13.44 7.24
N PRO A 192 17.61 -14.75 6.94
CA PRO A 192 16.58 -15.37 6.12
C PRO A 192 15.21 -15.35 6.83
N ALA A 193 14.15 -15.63 6.07
CA ALA A 193 12.79 -15.57 6.61
C ALA A 193 12.54 -16.56 7.77
N ASP A 194 13.23 -17.69 7.78
CA ASP A 194 13.08 -18.70 8.81
C ASP A 194 13.90 -18.41 10.07
N ASN A 195 14.95 -17.61 9.96
CA ASN A 195 15.81 -17.18 11.07
C ASN A 195 16.05 -15.67 11.02
N ARG A 196 14.94 -14.89 11.07
CA ARG A 196 14.99 -13.43 11.09
C ARG A 196 15.40 -12.90 12.44
N GLN A 197 16.42 -12.04 12.46
CA GLN A 197 16.99 -11.43 13.66
C GLN A 197 16.66 -9.95 13.71
N TYR A 198 16.41 -9.43 14.92
CA TYR A 198 16.12 -8.01 15.22
C TYR A 198 17.09 -7.52 16.30
N PRO A 199 18.34 -7.17 15.96
CA PRO A 199 19.40 -6.90 16.92
C PRO A 199 19.13 -5.75 17.89
N GLN A 200 18.29 -4.77 17.48
CA GLN A 200 17.93 -3.63 18.32
C GLN A 200 16.84 -3.94 19.36
N GLY A 201 16.26 -5.14 19.33
CA GLY A 201 15.34 -5.62 20.34
C GLY A 201 13.99 -4.90 20.42
N ALA A 202 13.41 -4.90 21.61
CA ALA A 202 12.06 -4.44 21.88
C ALA A 202 11.73 -3.01 21.42
N PRO A 203 12.62 -2.01 21.52
CA PRO A 203 12.32 -0.64 21.08
C PRO A 203 11.91 -0.52 19.60
N PHE A 204 12.28 -1.51 18.80
CA PHE A 204 12.02 -1.51 17.36
C PHE A 204 10.89 -2.41 16.90
N TYR A 205 10.36 -3.31 17.74
CA TYR A 205 9.37 -4.31 17.31
C TYR A 205 8.10 -3.70 16.72
N THR A 206 7.61 -2.60 17.28
CA THR A 206 6.41 -1.92 16.76
C THR A 206 6.66 -1.35 15.38
N ILE A 207 7.83 -0.75 15.14
CA ILE A 207 8.16 -0.11 13.88
C ILE A 207 8.65 -1.10 12.82
N THR A 208 9.45 -2.10 13.19
CA THR A 208 9.92 -3.12 12.24
C THR A 208 8.84 -4.13 11.88
N GLY A 209 7.97 -4.47 12.80
CA GLY A 209 7.10 -5.65 12.66
C GLY A 209 7.89 -6.94 12.76
N PHE A 210 7.31 -8.04 12.29
CA PHE A 210 7.90 -9.38 12.36
C PHE A 210 7.47 -10.25 11.17
N LEU A 211 8.01 -11.45 11.07
CA LEU A 211 7.63 -12.43 10.06
C LEU A 211 6.78 -13.53 10.69
N ARG A 212 5.71 -13.94 9.98
CA ARG A 212 4.92 -15.11 10.37
C ARG A 212 4.62 -16.03 9.20
N ALA A 213 4.40 -17.30 9.50
CA ALA A 213 3.87 -18.27 8.53
C ALA A 213 2.35 -18.05 8.33
N PRO A 214 1.80 -18.45 7.18
CA PRO A 214 0.35 -18.45 6.95
C PRO A 214 -0.38 -19.31 7.96
N GLN A 215 -1.35 -18.77 8.68
CA GLN A 215 -2.12 -19.45 9.71
C GLN A 215 -3.35 -20.17 9.15
N THR A 216 -4.02 -19.58 8.15
CA THR A 216 -5.27 -20.10 7.59
C THR A 216 -5.07 -20.78 6.24
N PRO A 217 -5.98 -21.71 5.85
CA PRO A 217 -5.98 -22.26 4.49
C PRO A 217 -6.12 -21.21 3.39
N ALA A 218 -6.83 -20.10 3.67
CA ALA A 218 -6.99 -18.98 2.73
C ALA A 218 -5.66 -18.25 2.51
N GLU A 219 -4.91 -17.96 3.57
CA GLU A 219 -3.58 -17.34 3.47
C GLU A 219 -2.60 -18.26 2.72
N ARG A 220 -2.59 -19.57 2.99
CA ARG A 220 -1.77 -20.54 2.25
C ARG A 220 -2.10 -20.53 0.76
N ARG A 221 -3.39 -20.57 0.40
CA ARG A 221 -3.82 -20.47 -1.01
C ARG A 221 -3.38 -19.16 -1.65
N ALA A 222 -3.51 -18.03 -0.96
CA ALA A 222 -3.06 -16.73 -1.46
C ALA A 222 -1.53 -16.71 -1.71
N ARG A 223 -0.73 -17.32 -0.81
CA ARG A 223 0.73 -17.44 -1.02
C ARG A 223 1.06 -18.28 -2.25
N VAL A 224 0.41 -19.41 -2.42
CA VAL A 224 0.61 -20.27 -3.60
C VAL A 224 0.16 -19.55 -4.88
N ALA A 225 -0.97 -18.86 -4.87
CA ALA A 225 -1.42 -18.06 -6.00
C ALA A 225 -0.44 -16.94 -6.38
N ALA A 226 0.24 -16.37 -5.39
CA ALA A 226 1.32 -15.38 -5.60
C ALA A 226 2.66 -16.01 -5.99
N GLY A 227 2.71 -17.34 -6.17
CA GLY A 227 3.90 -18.07 -6.60
C GLY A 227 4.87 -18.44 -5.49
N TRP A 228 4.49 -18.31 -4.21
CA TRP A 228 5.32 -18.69 -3.07
C TRP A 228 5.05 -20.13 -2.60
N PRO A 229 5.99 -20.79 -1.91
CA PRO A 229 5.68 -22.00 -1.16
C PRO A 229 4.55 -21.76 -0.14
N ALA A 230 3.68 -22.74 0.08
CA ALA A 230 2.49 -22.60 0.92
C ALA A 230 2.79 -22.16 2.36
N GLY A 231 3.94 -22.59 2.93
CA GLY A 231 4.40 -22.24 4.27
C GLY A 231 5.34 -21.03 4.34
N ALA A 232 5.64 -20.37 3.21
CA ALA A 232 6.62 -19.27 3.19
C ALA A 232 6.17 -18.12 4.08
N LYS A 233 7.02 -17.74 5.05
CA LYS A 233 6.79 -16.60 5.95
C LYS A 233 6.73 -15.29 5.18
N TYR A 234 6.00 -14.33 5.72
CA TYR A 234 5.82 -12.98 5.17
C TYR A 234 5.73 -11.95 6.28
N GLY A 235 5.93 -10.67 5.92
CA GLY A 235 5.90 -9.55 6.85
C GLY A 235 4.52 -9.33 7.47
N GLN A 236 4.49 -9.18 8.80
CA GLN A 236 3.31 -8.86 9.59
C GLN A 236 3.57 -7.63 10.43
N GLY A 237 2.76 -6.59 10.24
CA GLY A 237 2.97 -5.29 10.88
C GLY A 237 4.21 -4.56 10.36
N GLY A 238 4.32 -3.29 10.69
CA GLY A 238 5.49 -2.45 10.50
C GLY A 238 6.11 -2.45 9.10
N LEU A 239 7.41 -2.23 9.07
CA LEU A 239 8.22 -2.18 7.85
C LEU A 239 8.35 -3.55 7.17
N GLU A 240 8.36 -4.65 7.94
CA GLU A 240 8.40 -6.00 7.36
C GLU A 240 7.20 -6.27 6.46
N GLN A 241 6.00 -5.82 6.85
CA GLN A 241 4.78 -5.94 6.04
C GLN A 241 4.81 -4.99 4.84
N SER A 242 5.05 -3.71 5.08
CA SER A 242 4.97 -2.68 4.04
C SER A 242 6.02 -2.85 2.95
N LEU A 243 7.19 -3.36 3.32
CA LEU A 243 8.33 -3.56 2.44
C LEU A 243 8.49 -5.02 1.98
N ASP A 244 7.53 -5.91 2.29
CA ASP A 244 7.66 -7.35 2.04
C ASP A 244 8.08 -7.66 0.60
N ARG A 245 7.48 -6.98 -0.39
CA ARG A 245 7.83 -7.15 -1.82
C ARG A 245 9.27 -6.79 -2.18
N ILE A 246 9.89 -5.90 -1.42
CA ILE A 246 11.28 -5.47 -1.65
C ILE A 246 12.22 -6.39 -0.88
N LEU A 247 11.92 -6.59 0.40
CA LEU A 247 12.73 -7.40 1.31
C LEU A 247 12.73 -8.89 0.93
N ALA A 248 11.57 -9.44 0.57
CA ALA A 248 11.46 -10.84 0.17
C ALA A 248 11.81 -11.09 -1.31
N GLY A 249 11.74 -10.04 -2.15
CA GLY A 249 11.92 -10.22 -3.59
C GLY A 249 10.72 -10.90 -4.26
N ALA A 250 10.98 -11.92 -5.10
CA ALA A 250 9.98 -12.80 -5.66
C ALA A 250 10.57 -14.21 -5.83
N PRO A 251 9.77 -15.28 -5.65
CA PRO A 251 10.26 -16.64 -5.72
C PRO A 251 10.73 -17.01 -7.14
N ARG A 252 11.71 -17.88 -7.21
CA ARG A 252 12.03 -18.63 -8.42
C ARG A 252 10.95 -19.68 -8.64
N ILE A 253 10.51 -19.82 -9.88
CA ILE A 253 9.51 -20.84 -10.24
C ILE A 253 10.12 -21.68 -11.37
N ASP A 254 10.24 -22.98 -11.11
CA ASP A 254 10.69 -23.95 -12.09
C ASP A 254 9.47 -24.71 -12.63
N LEU A 255 9.36 -24.81 -13.93
CA LEU A 255 8.45 -25.74 -14.62
C LEU A 255 9.26 -26.99 -14.89
N VAL A 256 8.82 -28.11 -14.35
CA VAL A 256 9.58 -29.36 -14.39
C VAL A 256 8.73 -30.52 -14.89
N ALA A 257 9.40 -31.46 -15.53
CA ALA A 257 8.88 -32.79 -15.79
C ALA A 257 9.33 -33.70 -14.65
N GLN A 258 8.37 -34.28 -13.93
CA GLN A 258 8.59 -35.22 -12.82
C GLN A 258 8.26 -36.63 -13.25
N GLY A 259 9.22 -37.53 -13.24
CA GLY A 259 9.07 -38.96 -13.55
C GLY A 259 9.71 -39.84 -12.49
N SER A 260 9.66 -41.17 -12.71
CA SER A 260 10.32 -42.18 -11.84
C SER A 260 11.84 -41.98 -11.76
N ASN A 261 12.47 -41.46 -12.85
CA ASN A 261 13.91 -41.26 -12.95
C ASN A 261 14.35 -39.88 -12.44
N GLY A 262 13.47 -39.16 -11.74
CA GLY A 262 13.77 -37.85 -11.15
C GLY A 262 13.03 -36.68 -11.78
N THR A 263 13.62 -35.50 -11.66
CA THR A 263 13.02 -34.22 -12.07
C THR A 263 13.88 -33.57 -13.15
N ARG A 264 13.29 -33.24 -14.29
CA ARG A 264 13.93 -32.56 -15.41
C ARG A 264 13.38 -31.14 -15.55
N LEU A 265 14.27 -30.13 -15.65
CA LEU A 265 13.87 -28.74 -15.83
C LEU A 265 13.41 -28.50 -17.28
N LEU A 266 12.21 -27.96 -17.47
CA LEU A 266 11.68 -27.54 -18.76
C LEU A 266 11.85 -26.03 -18.99
N ALA A 267 11.54 -25.23 -17.96
CA ALA A 267 11.68 -23.78 -18.01
C ALA A 267 11.83 -23.19 -16.60
N ARG A 268 12.37 -21.96 -16.54
CA ARG A 268 12.61 -21.26 -15.27
C ARG A 268 12.19 -19.81 -15.34
N HIS A 269 11.43 -19.38 -14.34
CA HIS A 269 11.23 -17.98 -14.00
C HIS A 269 12.15 -17.61 -12.84
N HIS A 270 13.09 -16.68 -13.06
CA HIS A 270 14.13 -16.38 -12.07
C HIS A 270 13.65 -15.63 -10.84
N GLY A 271 12.45 -15.08 -10.85
CA GLY A 271 11.95 -14.28 -9.76
C GLY A 271 12.64 -12.91 -9.66
N ARG A 272 12.69 -12.36 -8.47
CA ARG A 272 13.35 -11.09 -8.19
C ARG A 272 14.19 -11.20 -6.91
N ARG A 273 15.43 -10.71 -6.97
CA ARG A 273 16.33 -10.72 -5.80
C ARG A 273 15.79 -9.82 -4.68
N PRO A 274 15.88 -10.27 -3.43
CA PRO A 274 15.70 -9.44 -2.25
C PRO A 274 16.64 -8.23 -2.26
N ARG A 275 16.21 -7.12 -1.64
CA ARG A 275 17.02 -5.90 -1.52
C ARG A 275 16.93 -5.37 -0.10
N ASP A 276 18.05 -4.86 0.39
CA ASP A 276 18.11 -4.11 1.64
C ASP A 276 17.39 -2.77 1.50
N VAL A 277 16.83 -2.30 2.60
CA VAL A 277 16.16 -1.01 2.70
C VAL A 277 16.81 -0.20 3.81
N VAL A 278 17.30 0.98 3.45
CA VAL A 278 17.77 1.98 4.41
C VAL A 278 16.58 2.84 4.81
N THR A 279 16.35 2.98 6.10
CA THR A 279 15.31 3.84 6.67
C THR A 279 15.87 5.20 7.09
N THR A 280 14.98 6.10 7.53
CA THR A 280 15.36 7.37 8.15
C THR A 280 15.50 7.27 9.67
N LEU A 281 15.19 6.10 10.22
CA LEU A 281 15.18 5.87 11.67
C LEU A 281 16.59 6.03 12.26
N ASP A 282 16.62 6.66 13.41
CA ASP A 282 17.77 6.81 14.27
C ASP A 282 17.64 5.81 15.42
N THR A 283 18.68 5.03 15.67
CA THR A 283 18.60 3.96 16.68
C THR A 283 18.53 4.49 18.10
N THR A 284 19.24 5.56 18.38
CA THR A 284 19.24 6.20 19.71
C THR A 284 17.91 6.88 19.96
N LEU A 285 17.47 7.77 19.07
CA LEU A 285 16.18 8.45 19.22
C LEU A 285 15.00 7.50 19.31
N GLN A 286 15.01 6.38 18.56
CA GLN A 286 13.95 5.38 18.64
C GLN A 286 13.96 4.66 20.01
N ALA A 287 15.13 4.32 20.53
CA ALA A 287 15.25 3.69 21.83
C ALA A 287 14.78 4.63 22.94
N ASP A 288 15.23 5.90 22.91
CA ASP A 288 14.87 6.94 23.88
C ASP A 288 13.37 7.24 23.84
N ALA A 289 12.78 7.37 22.65
CA ALA A 289 11.34 7.56 22.50
C ALA A 289 10.53 6.37 23.06
N THR A 290 11.02 5.15 22.87
CA THR A 290 10.36 3.96 23.44
C THR A 290 10.49 3.94 24.97
N ALA A 291 11.67 4.24 25.49
CA ALA A 291 11.93 4.30 26.92
C ALA A 291 11.09 5.42 27.59
N ALA A 292 10.94 6.57 26.95
CA ALA A 292 10.16 7.71 27.43
C ALA A 292 8.65 7.40 27.57
N LEU A 293 8.12 6.44 26.82
CA LEU A 293 6.76 5.93 27.04
C LEU A 293 6.62 5.20 28.38
N ALA A 294 7.70 4.60 28.91
CA ALA A 294 7.74 3.92 30.21
C ALA A 294 6.60 2.90 30.39
N GLY A 295 6.28 2.12 29.35
CA GLY A 295 5.20 1.14 29.33
C GLY A 295 3.78 1.73 29.21
N ARG A 296 3.62 3.07 29.16
CA ARG A 296 2.32 3.73 28.98
C ARG A 296 1.81 3.53 27.55
N TYR A 297 0.50 3.41 27.40
CA TYR A 297 -0.13 3.41 26.09
C TYR A 297 -0.07 4.83 25.53
N GLY A 298 0.66 5.01 24.44
CA GLY A 298 0.92 6.32 23.85
C GLY A 298 1.77 6.24 22.60
N GLY A 299 2.05 7.38 21.99
CA GLY A 299 2.85 7.49 20.77
C GLY A 299 3.79 8.70 20.80
N ILE A 300 5.05 8.49 20.39
CA ILE A 300 6.03 9.56 20.21
C ILE A 300 6.54 9.54 18.79
N THR A 301 6.48 10.70 18.11
CA THR A 301 7.05 10.87 16.76
C THR A 301 8.11 11.96 16.80
N ILE A 302 9.27 11.69 16.20
CA ILE A 302 10.36 12.66 15.97
C ILE A 302 10.57 12.80 14.46
N LEU A 303 10.47 14.04 13.95
CA LEU A 303 10.66 14.39 12.54
C LEU A 303 11.82 15.36 12.34
N ASP A 304 12.49 15.24 11.18
CA ASP A 304 13.31 16.32 10.63
C ASP A 304 12.40 17.31 9.86
N PRO A 305 12.22 18.56 10.34
CA PRO A 305 11.30 19.51 9.71
C PRO A 305 11.74 19.97 8.31
N ARG A 306 13.00 19.80 7.95
CA ARG A 306 13.58 20.28 6.68
C ARG A 306 13.19 19.40 5.49
N ASN A 307 12.83 18.13 5.75
CA ASN A 307 12.60 17.14 4.69
C ASN A 307 11.49 16.13 5.00
N GLY A 308 10.90 16.14 6.20
CA GLY A 308 9.85 15.21 6.65
C GLY A 308 10.34 13.80 6.99
N ALA A 309 11.65 13.57 7.17
CA ALA A 309 12.18 12.27 7.57
C ALA A 309 11.72 11.89 8.99
N VAL A 310 11.12 10.71 9.14
CA VAL A 310 10.78 10.15 10.46
C VAL A 310 12.04 9.58 11.09
N ARG A 311 12.52 10.24 12.16
CA ARG A 311 13.73 9.84 12.89
C ARG A 311 13.41 8.79 13.96
N ALA A 312 12.23 8.91 14.59
CA ALA A 312 11.69 7.91 15.51
C ALA A 312 10.17 7.90 15.49
N ALA A 313 9.60 6.70 15.75
CA ALA A 313 8.16 6.51 15.92
C ALA A 313 7.94 5.36 16.92
N ALA A 314 7.59 5.70 18.14
CA ALA A 314 7.42 4.75 19.24
C ALA A 314 5.96 4.56 19.62
N GLY A 315 5.62 3.37 20.13
CA GLY A 315 4.26 3.03 20.56
C GLY A 315 3.24 3.10 19.41
N ILE A 316 2.12 3.75 19.66
CA ILE A 316 1.00 3.88 18.69
C ILE A 316 1.15 5.09 17.76
N ALA A 317 2.38 5.63 17.61
CA ALA A 317 2.62 6.89 16.91
C ALA A 317 2.10 6.94 15.47
N LEU A 318 2.01 5.78 14.79
CA LEU A 318 1.67 5.65 13.38
C LEU A 318 0.33 4.96 13.14
N ASP A 319 -0.07 4.04 14.01
CA ASP A 319 -1.11 3.04 13.73
C ASP A 319 -2.40 3.21 14.55
N ALA A 320 -2.48 4.23 15.42
CA ALA A 320 -3.71 4.57 16.14
C ALA A 320 -3.92 6.09 16.21
N THR A 321 -5.18 6.49 16.18
CA THR A 321 -5.60 7.89 16.28
C THR A 321 -6.29 8.15 17.62
N GLN A 322 -6.07 9.35 18.16
CA GLN A 322 -6.78 9.87 19.33
C GLN A 322 -7.21 11.32 19.08
N PRO A 323 -8.22 11.84 19.82
CA PRO A 323 -8.55 13.26 19.75
C PRO A 323 -7.31 14.11 20.08
N PRO A 324 -6.89 15.03 19.20
CA PRO A 324 -5.70 15.86 19.45
C PRO A 324 -5.93 16.98 20.48
N GLY A 325 -7.18 17.24 20.84
CA GLY A 325 -7.55 18.30 21.75
C GLY A 325 -6.92 19.63 21.33
N SER A 326 -6.50 20.42 22.30
CA SER A 326 -5.98 21.78 22.07
C SER A 326 -4.72 21.87 21.17
N THR A 327 -4.04 20.76 20.83
CA THR A 327 -2.98 20.84 19.82
C THR A 327 -3.54 21.15 18.43
N PHE A 328 -4.80 20.80 18.15
CA PHE A 328 -5.49 21.16 16.90
C PHE A 328 -5.69 22.67 16.74
N LYS A 329 -5.61 23.47 17.83
CA LYS A 329 -5.67 24.93 17.75
C LYS A 329 -4.60 25.55 16.86
N MET A 330 -3.50 24.84 16.58
CA MET A 330 -2.52 25.24 15.54
C MET A 330 -3.17 25.29 14.14
N VAL A 331 -4.03 24.33 13.83
CA VAL A 331 -4.77 24.27 12.56
C VAL A 331 -5.87 25.34 12.55
N THR A 332 -6.61 25.48 13.64
CA THR A 332 -7.69 26.48 13.79
C THR A 332 -7.15 27.92 13.68
N ALA A 333 -6.06 28.22 14.40
CA ALA A 333 -5.39 29.52 14.29
C ALA A 333 -4.87 29.80 12.86
N SER A 334 -4.30 28.78 12.20
CA SER A 334 -3.88 28.89 10.82
C SER A 334 -5.02 29.20 9.86
N ALA A 335 -6.19 28.57 10.07
CA ALA A 335 -7.39 28.81 9.29
C ALA A 335 -7.95 30.22 9.52
N ALA A 336 -8.06 30.64 10.77
CA ALA A 336 -8.61 31.94 11.16
C ALA A 336 -7.73 33.11 10.70
N LEU A 337 -6.40 33.00 10.87
CA LEU A 337 -5.42 33.99 10.38
C LEU A 337 -5.41 34.05 8.84
N THR A 338 -5.57 32.92 8.17
CA THR A 338 -5.63 32.86 6.68
C THR A 338 -6.91 33.53 6.16
N ALA A 339 -8.01 33.38 6.88
CA ALA A 339 -9.30 34.01 6.55
C ALA A 339 -9.37 35.49 6.95
N GLY A 340 -8.39 36.01 7.70
CA GLY A 340 -8.41 37.38 8.21
C GLY A 340 -9.47 37.62 9.31
N VAL A 341 -9.97 36.56 9.91
CA VAL A 341 -10.99 36.63 10.99
C VAL A 341 -10.37 37.14 12.29
N VAL A 342 -9.09 36.84 12.49
CA VAL A 342 -8.32 37.26 13.67
C VAL A 342 -6.92 37.75 13.27
N ASP A 343 -6.31 38.53 14.13
CA ASP A 343 -4.88 38.84 14.14
C ASP A 343 -4.29 38.63 15.55
N LEU A 344 -2.98 38.80 15.73
CA LEU A 344 -2.31 38.56 17.03
C LEU A 344 -2.82 39.49 18.14
N ASN A 345 -3.31 40.68 17.77
CA ASN A 345 -3.79 41.72 18.70
C ASN A 345 -5.29 41.61 18.97
N SER A 346 -6.01 40.70 18.27
CA SER A 346 -7.43 40.45 18.56
C SER A 346 -7.62 40.16 20.05
N TYR A 347 -8.47 40.93 20.74
CA TYR A 347 -8.66 40.84 22.17
C TYR A 347 -9.96 40.17 22.52
N TYR A 348 -9.94 39.31 23.51
CA TYR A 348 -11.08 38.55 24.01
C TYR A 348 -11.23 38.77 25.51
N THR A 349 -12.42 39.26 25.93
CA THR A 349 -12.70 39.41 27.35
C THR A 349 -12.57 38.04 28.05
N PRO A 350 -11.81 37.97 29.16
CA PRO A 350 -11.65 36.71 29.88
C PRO A 350 -13.00 36.15 30.34
N ALA A 351 -13.22 34.86 30.03
CA ALA A 351 -14.44 34.15 30.36
C ALA A 351 -14.13 32.72 30.79
N LYS A 352 -15.02 32.08 31.58
CA LYS A 352 -14.90 30.66 31.97
C LYS A 352 -15.43 29.72 30.91
N PHE A 353 -16.28 30.21 30.03
CA PHE A 353 -16.92 29.48 28.95
C PHE A 353 -17.31 30.42 27.80
N ALA A 354 -17.64 29.86 26.66
CA ALA A 354 -18.37 30.55 25.60
C ALA A 354 -19.64 29.78 25.22
N ASP A 355 -20.65 30.47 24.75
CA ASP A 355 -21.77 29.84 24.05
C ASP A 355 -21.39 29.61 22.59
N VAL A 356 -21.56 28.38 22.13
CA VAL A 356 -21.33 27.99 20.76
C VAL A 356 -22.56 27.28 20.24
N GLY A 357 -23.45 28.04 19.61
CA GLY A 357 -24.71 27.51 19.05
C GLY A 357 -25.65 26.91 20.11
N GLY A 358 -25.73 27.49 21.29
CA GLY A 358 -26.50 27.00 22.44
C GLY A 358 -25.79 25.99 23.33
N PHE A 359 -24.53 25.61 22.96
CA PHE A 359 -23.70 24.73 23.77
C PHE A 359 -22.69 25.53 24.60
N LYS A 360 -22.69 25.31 25.92
CA LYS A 360 -21.75 25.92 26.86
C LYS A 360 -20.38 25.23 26.78
N LEU A 361 -19.45 25.79 25.99
CA LEU A 361 -18.07 25.29 25.84
C LEU A 361 -17.20 25.85 26.96
N ASN A 362 -16.84 25.03 27.93
CA ASN A 362 -16.01 25.43 29.08
C ASN A 362 -14.52 25.42 28.77
N ASN A 363 -13.77 26.27 29.46
CA ASN A 363 -12.33 26.12 29.59
C ASN A 363 -12.01 24.94 30.51
N PHE A 364 -10.78 24.41 30.37
CA PHE A 364 -10.29 23.35 31.25
C PHE A 364 -10.34 23.83 32.72
N HIS A 365 -10.83 22.98 33.61
CA HIS A 365 -11.09 23.32 35.03
C HIS A 365 -11.91 24.59 35.27
N HIS A 366 -12.72 25.04 34.31
CA HIS A 366 -13.52 26.28 34.39
C HIS A 366 -12.71 27.55 34.68
N GLU A 367 -11.42 27.56 34.24
CA GLU A 367 -10.53 28.71 34.44
C GLU A 367 -11.00 29.93 33.65
N LEU A 368 -10.75 31.12 34.23
CA LEU A 368 -10.96 32.38 33.56
C LEU A 368 -9.86 32.58 32.50
N CYS A 369 -10.21 32.66 31.23
CA CYS A 369 -9.26 32.61 30.12
C CYS A 369 -9.68 33.55 28.99
N GLY A 370 -8.73 34.34 28.44
CA GLY A 370 -8.93 35.35 27.41
C GLY A 370 -7.68 36.18 27.20
N GLY A 371 -7.83 37.48 26.93
CA GLY A 371 -6.75 38.41 26.62
C GLY A 371 -6.52 38.53 25.11
N SER A 372 -5.32 38.88 24.67
CA SER A 372 -4.91 38.86 23.25
C SER A 372 -5.04 37.44 22.66
N LEU A 373 -5.06 37.33 21.34
CA LEU A 373 -5.04 36.02 20.68
C LEU A 373 -3.81 35.19 21.11
N VAL A 374 -2.65 35.86 21.31
CA VAL A 374 -1.41 35.22 21.77
C VAL A 374 -1.58 34.64 23.17
N GLU A 375 -2.10 35.43 24.13
CA GLU A 375 -2.37 34.98 25.50
C GLU A 375 -3.42 33.87 25.54
N SER A 376 -4.48 34.02 24.76
CA SER A 376 -5.54 33.01 24.63
C SER A 376 -5.04 31.68 24.06
N PHE A 377 -4.06 31.72 23.13
CA PHE A 377 -3.42 30.53 22.61
C PHE A 377 -2.42 29.92 23.61
N ALA A 378 -1.66 30.79 24.31
CA ALA A 378 -0.69 30.38 25.33
C ALA A 378 -1.37 29.63 26.49
N ASN A 379 -2.50 30.15 26.95
CA ASN A 379 -3.32 29.58 28.03
C ASN A 379 -4.37 28.57 27.52
N SER A 380 -4.37 28.34 26.20
CA SER A 380 -5.23 27.30 25.58
C SER A 380 -6.75 27.52 25.78
N CYS A 381 -7.26 28.77 25.72
CA CYS A 381 -8.66 29.13 26.00
C CYS A 381 -9.64 28.46 25.01
N ASN A 382 -10.51 27.59 25.50
CA ASN A 382 -11.61 27.02 24.70
C ASN A 382 -12.68 28.07 24.42
N SER A 383 -12.96 28.94 25.42
CA SER A 383 -13.89 30.10 25.34
C SER A 383 -13.53 31.08 24.21
N VAL A 384 -12.29 31.04 23.70
CA VAL A 384 -11.85 31.86 22.58
C VAL A 384 -11.83 31.03 21.28
N PHE A 385 -11.19 29.86 21.28
CA PHE A 385 -10.94 29.10 20.06
C PHE A 385 -12.19 28.38 19.51
N GLY A 386 -13.20 28.07 20.33
CA GLY A 386 -14.49 27.60 19.85
C GLY A 386 -15.22 28.66 19.01
N PRO A 387 -15.50 29.85 19.53
CA PRO A 387 -16.05 30.97 18.75
C PRO A 387 -15.20 31.37 17.53
N VAL A 388 -13.87 31.38 17.64
CA VAL A 388 -12.97 31.65 16.52
C VAL A 388 -13.18 30.61 15.40
N ALA A 389 -13.34 29.34 15.72
CA ALA A 389 -13.61 28.32 14.71
C ALA A 389 -14.95 28.55 14.00
N VAL A 390 -15.99 28.92 14.76
CA VAL A 390 -17.32 29.26 14.20
C VAL A 390 -17.22 30.48 13.28
N ALA A 391 -16.56 31.55 13.74
CA ALA A 391 -16.34 32.75 12.93
C ALA A 391 -15.51 32.49 11.67
N THR A 392 -14.54 31.56 11.71
CA THR A 392 -13.75 31.10 10.57
C THR A 392 -14.61 30.36 9.55
N GLY A 393 -15.62 29.65 9.98
CA GLY A 393 -16.52 28.87 9.16
C GLY A 393 -16.02 27.48 8.78
N GLY A 394 -16.96 26.54 8.67
CA GLY A 394 -16.67 25.11 8.46
C GLY A 394 -15.88 24.84 7.18
N LYS A 395 -16.18 25.55 6.08
CA LYS A 395 -15.46 25.38 4.80
C LYS A 395 -13.97 25.74 4.92
N GLN A 396 -13.66 26.85 5.58
CA GLN A 396 -12.28 27.31 5.74
C GLN A 396 -11.49 26.40 6.69
N LEU A 397 -12.08 26.02 7.83
CA LEU A 397 -11.45 25.11 8.79
C LEU A 397 -11.20 23.73 8.16
N TYR A 398 -12.21 23.15 7.49
CA TYR A 398 -12.11 21.87 6.80
C TYR A 398 -11.02 21.89 5.73
N SER A 399 -11.05 22.88 4.80
CA SER A 399 -10.07 22.98 3.73
C SER A 399 -8.65 23.16 4.25
N THR A 400 -8.48 23.85 5.36
CA THR A 400 -7.18 24.02 6.03
C THR A 400 -6.72 22.69 6.64
N ALA A 401 -7.58 21.97 7.36
CA ALA A 401 -7.25 20.66 7.92
C ALA A 401 -6.83 19.64 6.84
N ILE A 402 -7.56 19.58 5.71
CA ILE A 402 -7.19 18.75 4.55
C ILE A 402 -5.82 19.12 4.00
N ARG A 403 -5.50 20.41 3.93
CA ARG A 403 -4.18 20.85 3.47
C ARG A 403 -3.07 20.49 4.45
N PHE A 404 -3.34 20.39 5.74
CA PHE A 404 -2.39 19.87 6.73
C PHE A 404 -2.16 18.37 6.58
N GLY A 405 -3.17 17.56 6.22
CA GLY A 405 -3.05 16.12 6.00
C GLY A 405 -4.26 15.31 6.45
N PHE A 406 -5.19 15.89 7.21
CA PHE A 406 -6.40 15.19 7.68
C PHE A 406 -7.24 14.67 6.50
N ASN A 407 -7.90 13.54 6.69
CA ASN A 407 -8.68 12.84 5.65
C ASN A 407 -7.88 12.57 4.36
N THR A 408 -6.56 12.45 4.47
CA THR A 408 -5.69 12.22 3.31
C THR A 408 -4.82 11.00 3.58
N PRO A 409 -4.96 9.91 2.80
CA PRO A 409 -4.12 8.73 2.96
C PRO A 409 -2.65 9.09 2.82
N SER A 410 -1.88 8.86 3.88
CA SER A 410 -0.42 9.06 3.82
C SER A 410 0.24 7.99 2.98
N LYS A 411 1.27 8.38 2.22
CA LYS A 411 2.06 7.47 1.36
C LYS A 411 3.36 7.01 2.01
N ILE A 412 3.45 7.10 3.31
CA ILE A 412 4.58 6.53 4.06
C ILE A 412 4.59 5.00 3.87
N ALA A 413 5.77 4.41 3.81
CA ALA A 413 5.93 2.95 3.70
C ALA A 413 5.68 2.26 5.04
N TYR A 414 4.48 2.43 5.58
CA TYR A 414 4.05 1.87 6.86
C TYR A 414 2.52 1.75 6.87
N PRO A 415 1.93 0.73 7.54
CA PRO A 415 0.49 0.66 7.77
C PRO A 415 0.09 1.81 8.71
N LEU A 416 -0.43 2.89 8.16
CA LEU A 416 -0.74 4.12 8.89
C LEU A 416 -2.23 4.23 9.15
N ALA A 417 -2.60 4.63 10.39
CA ALA A 417 -3.96 5.05 10.68
C ALA A 417 -4.24 6.42 10.06
N GLU A 418 -5.42 6.61 9.50
CA GLU A 418 -5.82 7.87 8.86
C GLU A 418 -6.35 8.85 9.91
N SER A 419 -5.78 10.06 9.97
CA SER A 419 -6.26 11.15 10.81
C SER A 419 -7.52 11.76 10.22
N HIS A 420 -8.51 12.05 11.06
CA HIS A 420 -9.86 12.39 10.62
C HIS A 420 -10.27 13.81 11.03
N MET A 421 -10.98 14.48 10.13
CA MET A 421 -11.73 15.71 10.33
C MET A 421 -13.20 15.47 9.95
N PRO A 422 -14.19 15.86 10.75
CA PRO A 422 -15.60 15.72 10.43
C PRO A 422 -15.96 16.29 9.05
N SER A 423 -16.98 15.74 8.43
CA SER A 423 -17.40 16.16 7.09
C SER A 423 -17.86 17.62 7.05
N LEU A 424 -17.81 18.24 5.87
CA LEU A 424 -18.31 19.60 5.67
C LEU A 424 -19.77 19.75 6.09
N SER A 425 -20.59 18.72 5.87
CA SER A 425 -21.98 18.70 6.30
C SER A 425 -22.11 18.70 7.84
N ALA A 426 -21.29 17.94 8.55
CA ALA A 426 -21.27 17.97 10.01
C ALA A 426 -20.84 19.33 10.56
N LEU A 427 -19.84 19.96 9.92
CA LEU A 427 -19.34 21.29 10.29
C LEU A 427 -20.29 22.45 9.95
N SER A 428 -21.44 22.20 9.35
CA SER A 428 -22.51 23.20 9.23
C SER A 428 -23.22 23.47 10.56
N ASN A 429 -23.14 22.53 11.51
CA ASN A 429 -23.62 22.73 12.87
C ASN A 429 -22.58 23.52 13.69
N PRO A 430 -22.93 24.69 14.25
CA PRO A 430 -21.98 25.55 14.96
C PRO A 430 -21.37 24.89 16.19
N VAL A 431 -22.10 24.00 16.88
CA VAL A 431 -21.58 23.25 18.05
C VAL A 431 -20.46 22.30 17.58
N ILE A 432 -20.75 21.49 16.56
CA ILE A 432 -19.74 20.56 16.01
C ILE A 432 -18.52 21.34 15.50
N LEU A 433 -18.74 22.45 14.80
CA LEU A 433 -17.67 23.29 14.27
C LEU A 433 -16.79 23.89 15.39
N GLY A 434 -17.40 24.48 16.41
CA GLY A 434 -16.67 25.09 17.53
C GLY A 434 -15.89 24.06 18.35
N VAL A 435 -16.51 22.91 18.64
CA VAL A 435 -15.87 21.82 19.39
C VAL A 435 -14.78 21.13 18.53
N SER A 436 -15.00 21.00 17.22
CA SER A 436 -13.94 20.55 16.29
C SER A 436 -12.75 21.50 16.25
N GLY A 437 -13.00 22.82 16.34
CA GLY A 437 -11.96 23.85 16.39
C GLY A 437 -10.99 23.74 17.57
N ILE A 438 -11.39 23.04 18.63
CA ILE A 438 -10.52 22.72 19.76
C ILE A 438 -10.03 21.27 19.75
N GLY A 439 -10.19 20.56 18.62
CA GLY A 439 -9.66 19.20 18.41
C GLY A 439 -10.48 18.10 19.06
N GLN A 440 -11.81 18.29 19.17
CA GLN A 440 -12.79 17.35 19.71
C GLN A 440 -13.89 17.06 18.68
N ALA A 441 -15.04 16.55 19.06
CA ALA A 441 -16.21 16.29 18.20
C ALA A 441 -15.89 15.46 16.94
N GLY A 442 -15.10 14.39 17.09
CA GLY A 442 -14.75 13.47 16.00
C GLY A 442 -13.48 13.84 15.21
N VAL A 443 -12.79 14.92 15.59
CA VAL A 443 -11.41 15.13 15.11
C VAL A 443 -10.52 14.10 15.79
N THR A 444 -9.76 13.32 15.00
CA THR A 444 -8.77 12.36 15.51
C THR A 444 -7.46 12.45 14.71
N ALA A 445 -6.35 12.23 15.38
CA ALA A 445 -5.03 12.32 14.78
C ALA A 445 -4.07 11.27 15.33
N THR A 446 -3.13 10.83 14.48
CA THR A 446 -1.93 10.09 14.92
C THR A 446 -0.90 11.07 15.48
N ALA A 447 0.06 10.60 16.28
CA ALA A 447 1.17 11.44 16.70
C ALA A 447 2.02 11.92 15.50
N LEU A 448 2.10 11.12 14.43
CA LEU A 448 2.75 11.52 13.18
C LEU A 448 2.04 12.70 12.50
N GLU A 449 0.70 12.68 12.43
CA GLU A 449 -0.05 13.78 11.83
C GLU A 449 0.17 15.07 12.61
N MET A 450 0.10 15.00 13.94
CA MET A 450 0.32 16.19 14.76
C MET A 450 1.78 16.68 14.70
N ALA A 451 2.76 15.78 14.56
CA ALA A 451 4.15 16.17 14.25
C ALA A 451 4.24 16.86 12.88
N SER A 452 3.48 16.38 11.86
CA SER A 452 3.43 17.03 10.55
C SER A 452 2.80 18.42 10.60
N VAL A 453 1.78 18.63 11.46
CA VAL A 453 1.23 19.98 11.74
C VAL A 453 2.31 20.90 12.31
N GLY A 454 3.06 20.43 13.33
CA GLY A 454 4.20 21.16 13.90
C GLY A 454 5.29 21.45 12.86
N GLN A 455 5.57 20.48 11.98
CA GLN A 455 6.54 20.62 10.90
C GLN A 455 6.16 21.71 9.89
N VAL A 456 4.86 21.80 9.52
CA VAL A 456 4.38 22.89 8.63
C VAL A 456 4.65 24.26 9.23
N ILE A 457 4.41 24.44 10.53
CA ILE A 457 4.68 25.71 11.21
C ILE A 457 6.19 25.99 11.23
N ALA A 458 6.99 25.02 11.67
CA ALA A 458 8.45 25.09 11.70
C ALA A 458 9.06 25.35 10.32
N GLY A 459 8.46 24.79 9.26
CA GLY A 459 8.87 24.94 7.85
C GLY A 459 8.34 26.19 7.16
N GLY A 460 7.85 27.19 7.89
CA GLY A 460 7.32 28.44 7.31
C GLY A 460 6.12 28.23 6.39
N GLY A 461 5.26 27.28 6.73
CA GLY A 461 4.01 26.97 6.04
C GLY A 461 4.13 25.94 4.92
N ILE A 462 5.26 25.23 4.81
CA ILE A 462 5.48 24.18 3.80
C ILE A 462 5.37 22.81 4.48
N LEU A 463 4.54 21.93 3.94
CA LEU A 463 4.53 20.52 4.30
C LEU A 463 5.58 19.77 3.48
N HIS A 464 6.50 19.12 4.15
CA HIS A 464 7.34 18.07 3.63
C HIS A 464 6.69 16.74 4.02
N PRO A 465 6.07 15.99 3.06
CA PRO A 465 5.38 14.76 3.42
C PRO A 465 6.27 13.78 4.18
N PRO A 466 5.81 13.20 5.30
CA PRO A 466 6.61 12.31 6.10
C PRO A 466 7.01 11.05 5.33
N TRP A 467 8.21 10.55 5.61
CA TRP A 467 8.74 9.34 4.99
C TRP A 467 9.69 8.61 5.93
N ILE A 468 9.80 7.27 5.74
CA ILE A 468 10.55 6.41 6.66
C ILE A 468 11.56 5.50 5.96
N ALA A 469 11.47 5.32 4.64
CA ALA A 469 12.35 4.43 3.92
C ALA A 469 12.75 5.00 2.55
N HIS A 470 14.01 4.77 2.16
CA HIS A 470 14.50 5.09 0.83
C HIS A 470 14.00 4.05 -0.19
N PHE A 471 13.20 4.49 -1.14
CA PHE A 471 12.77 3.67 -2.28
C PHE A 471 13.60 3.99 -3.53
N PRO A 472 13.83 2.98 -4.40
CA PRO A 472 14.30 3.27 -5.76
C PRO A 472 13.36 4.28 -6.45
N ARG A 473 13.91 5.11 -7.34
CA ARG A 473 13.30 6.30 -7.99
C ARG A 473 11.81 6.25 -8.35
N LYS A 474 11.21 5.09 -8.57
CA LYS A 474 9.77 4.96 -8.90
C LYS A 474 8.79 5.42 -7.79
N PHE A 475 9.25 5.61 -6.56
CA PHE A 475 8.43 6.06 -5.43
C PHE A 475 8.78 7.48 -4.96
N SER A 476 9.89 8.08 -5.44
CA SER A 476 10.36 9.40 -5.01
C SER A 476 9.52 10.58 -5.55
N ASP A 477 8.87 10.40 -6.70
CA ASP A 477 8.19 11.50 -7.42
C ASP A 477 6.88 12.00 -6.75
N LYS A 478 6.44 11.33 -5.67
CA LYS A 478 5.17 11.65 -4.99
C LYS A 478 5.34 12.36 -3.66
N ARG A 479 6.56 12.72 -3.28
CA ARG A 479 6.89 13.45 -2.05
C ARG A 479 7.17 14.93 -2.27
N ALA A 480 6.53 15.54 -3.27
CA ALA A 480 6.68 16.97 -3.51
C ALA A 480 6.20 17.76 -2.29
N SER A 481 7.07 18.62 -1.79
CA SER A 481 6.72 19.59 -0.75
C SER A 481 5.64 20.53 -1.27
N ARG A 482 4.72 20.94 -0.42
CA ARG A 482 3.64 21.83 -0.81
C ARG A 482 3.39 22.89 0.24
N ARG A 483 3.02 24.08 -0.19
CA ARG A 483 2.61 25.14 0.73
C ARG A 483 1.20 24.87 1.25
N VAL A 484 1.07 24.85 2.58
CA VAL A 484 -0.20 24.65 3.31
C VAL A 484 -0.79 26.00 3.70
N ILE A 485 0.03 26.87 4.28
CA ILE A 485 -0.30 28.22 4.72
C ILE A 485 0.81 29.19 4.28
N SER A 486 0.53 30.49 4.29
CA SER A 486 1.54 31.50 3.99
C SER A 486 2.65 31.51 5.06
N ARG A 487 3.85 31.99 4.68
CA ARG A 487 4.96 32.19 5.62
C ARG A 487 4.56 33.12 6.77
N THR A 488 3.82 34.18 6.48
CA THR A 488 3.30 35.14 7.47
C THR A 488 2.40 34.47 8.49
N VAL A 489 1.43 33.65 8.03
CA VAL A 489 0.55 32.90 8.94
C VAL A 489 1.34 31.91 9.79
N ALA A 490 2.28 31.16 9.19
CA ALA A 490 3.15 30.26 9.93
C ALA A 490 3.97 30.98 11.02
N GLY A 491 4.52 32.18 10.69
CA GLY A 491 5.26 33.00 11.64
C GLY A 491 4.38 33.48 12.82
N LYS A 492 3.16 33.90 12.55
CA LYS A 492 2.20 34.29 13.60
C LYS A 492 1.84 33.13 14.53
N VAL A 493 1.61 31.91 13.96
CA VAL A 493 1.36 30.72 14.77
C VAL A 493 2.62 30.32 15.57
N ALA A 494 3.82 30.43 14.99
CA ALA A 494 5.08 30.18 15.67
C ALA A 494 5.29 31.11 16.88
N GLU A 495 4.93 32.40 16.77
CA GLU A 495 4.94 33.37 17.87
C GLU A 495 4.01 32.93 19.00
N MET A 496 2.78 32.54 18.69
CA MET A 496 1.85 32.01 19.69
C MET A 496 2.38 30.71 20.33
N MET A 497 3.02 29.81 19.55
CA MET A 497 3.62 28.59 20.09
C MET A 497 4.82 28.89 21.00
N ARG A 498 5.58 29.97 20.74
CA ARG A 498 6.63 30.46 21.65
C ARG A 498 6.04 30.87 23.00
N ALA A 499 4.94 31.62 23.00
CA ALA A 499 4.25 32.07 24.20
C ALA A 499 3.76 30.91 25.08
N VAL A 500 3.30 29.80 24.47
CA VAL A 500 2.90 28.58 25.20
C VAL A 500 4.04 28.04 26.07
N VAL A 501 5.27 28.01 25.54
CA VAL A 501 6.45 27.48 26.27
C VAL A 501 7.07 28.52 27.17
N ALA A 502 7.00 29.80 26.81
CA ALA A 502 7.63 30.88 27.60
C ALA A 502 6.88 31.14 28.92
N TYR A 503 5.54 31.18 28.89
CA TYR A 503 4.73 31.54 30.08
C TYR A 503 3.34 30.86 30.11
N GLY A 504 2.99 30.08 29.10
CA GLY A 504 1.70 29.41 29.00
C GLY A 504 1.69 28.00 29.58
N THR A 505 0.79 27.16 29.03
CA THR A 505 0.54 25.80 29.49
C THR A 505 1.69 24.81 29.23
N GLY A 506 2.69 25.21 28.45
CA GLY A 506 3.78 24.34 27.98
C GLY A 506 5.16 24.65 28.58
N THR A 507 5.26 25.39 29.67
CA THR A 507 6.55 25.81 30.28
C THR A 507 7.48 24.62 30.61
N ALA A 508 6.94 23.44 30.93
CA ALA A 508 7.72 22.24 31.19
C ALA A 508 8.46 21.69 29.95
N ALA A 509 8.15 22.19 28.74
CA ALA A 509 8.89 21.89 27.51
C ALA A 509 10.05 22.86 27.26
N SER A 510 10.31 23.83 28.15
CA SER A 510 11.44 24.76 28.03
C SER A 510 12.76 23.98 28.12
N SER A 511 13.69 24.24 27.17
CA SER A 511 15.00 23.61 27.09
C SER A 511 16.09 24.65 27.35
N ALA A 512 17.19 24.22 27.98
CA ALA A 512 18.39 25.03 28.12
C ALA A 512 19.23 25.07 26.82
N LEU A 513 19.01 24.12 25.90
CA LEU A 513 19.79 23.96 24.67
C LEU A 513 19.32 24.87 23.54
N ALA A 514 18.02 25.18 23.49
CA ALA A 514 17.44 25.99 22.43
C ALA A 514 16.03 26.51 22.80
N THR A 515 15.62 27.60 22.16
CA THR A 515 14.24 28.08 22.28
C THR A 515 13.28 27.05 21.64
N VAL A 516 12.27 26.61 22.41
CA VAL A 516 11.24 25.66 21.99
C VAL A 516 9.94 26.40 21.67
N ASN A 517 9.37 26.13 20.53
CA ASN A 517 7.99 26.50 20.19
C ASN A 517 7.10 25.26 20.32
N GLY A 518 5.93 25.37 21.00
CA GLY A 518 5.10 24.20 21.21
C GLY A 518 3.65 24.51 21.52
N LYS A 519 2.83 23.46 21.58
CA LYS A 519 1.42 23.50 21.97
C LYS A 519 1.06 22.26 22.76
N THR A 520 0.48 22.47 23.94
CA THR A 520 -0.09 21.42 24.77
C THR A 520 -1.48 21.03 24.30
N GLY A 521 -1.87 19.80 24.56
CA GLY A 521 -3.22 19.29 24.41
C GLY A 521 -3.63 18.48 25.63
N THR A 522 -4.87 18.65 26.05
CA THR A 522 -5.52 17.87 27.08
C THR A 522 -6.89 17.52 26.50
N ALA A 523 -7.03 16.29 25.99
CA ALA A 523 -8.20 15.89 25.24
C ALA A 523 -9.13 15.03 26.09
N GLU A 524 -10.39 15.41 26.21
CA GLU A 524 -11.40 14.60 26.87
C GLU A 524 -11.77 13.40 26.01
N VAL A 525 -11.81 12.20 26.61
CA VAL A 525 -12.05 10.94 25.92
C VAL A 525 -13.25 10.17 26.44
N GLY A 526 -13.93 10.70 27.46
CA GLY A 526 -15.16 10.15 28.01
C GLY A 526 -15.32 10.42 29.50
N PRO A 527 -16.55 10.27 30.01
CA PRO A 527 -16.84 10.47 31.44
C PRO A 527 -16.02 9.52 32.31
N GLY A 528 -15.41 10.05 33.38
CA GLY A 528 -14.64 9.27 34.36
C GLY A 528 -13.27 8.78 33.89
N LEU A 529 -12.88 9.00 32.64
CA LEU A 529 -11.55 8.70 32.13
C LEU A 529 -10.62 9.91 32.30
N LYS A 530 -9.33 9.62 32.55
CA LYS A 530 -8.32 10.67 32.47
C LYS A 530 -8.19 11.13 31.01
N THR A 531 -7.90 12.41 30.83
CA THR A 531 -7.69 13.02 29.51
C THR A 531 -6.43 12.44 28.81
N ASP A 532 -6.40 12.50 27.49
CA ASP A 532 -5.20 12.22 26.74
C ASP A 532 -4.25 13.43 26.80
N ALA A 533 -3.02 13.17 27.21
CA ALA A 533 -1.97 14.18 27.30
C ALA A 533 -1.21 14.31 25.99
N TRP A 534 -1.24 15.51 25.39
CA TRP A 534 -0.56 15.82 24.15
C TRP A 534 0.44 16.97 24.32
N PHE A 535 1.53 16.88 23.56
CA PHE A 535 2.40 18.02 23.25
C PHE A 535 2.94 17.91 21.83
N VAL A 536 2.97 19.02 21.12
CA VAL A 536 3.63 19.14 19.81
C VAL A 536 4.53 20.35 19.85
N GLY A 537 5.81 20.16 19.52
CA GLY A 537 6.75 21.27 19.50
C GLY A 537 7.94 21.03 18.59
N TYR A 538 8.74 22.07 18.41
CA TYR A 538 9.95 22.04 17.61
C TYR A 538 11.03 22.97 18.17
N ALA A 539 12.26 22.66 17.84
CA ALA A 539 13.44 23.43 18.24
C ALA A 539 14.59 23.30 17.20
N PRO A 540 15.54 24.24 17.20
CA PRO A 540 15.45 25.63 17.72
C PRO A 540 14.33 26.40 17.04
N ALA A 541 13.72 27.38 17.71
CA ALA A 541 12.58 28.14 17.15
C ALA A 541 12.95 28.90 15.86
N GLU A 542 14.17 29.42 15.77
CA GLU A 542 14.67 30.26 14.68
C GLU A 542 15.20 29.43 13.49
N ALA A 543 15.76 28.25 13.76
CA ALA A 543 16.34 27.35 12.77
C ALA A 543 15.94 25.89 13.09
N PRO A 544 14.69 25.49 12.85
CA PRO A 544 14.16 24.22 13.28
C PRO A 544 14.96 23.01 12.76
N ARG A 545 15.41 22.14 13.67
CA ARG A 545 16.14 20.91 13.41
C ARG A 545 15.35 19.66 13.76
N VAL A 546 14.43 19.78 14.71
CA VAL A 546 13.63 18.67 15.22
C VAL A 546 12.19 19.12 15.49
N VAL A 547 11.24 18.25 15.18
CA VAL A 547 9.83 18.34 15.60
C VAL A 547 9.50 17.10 16.40
N VAL A 548 8.86 17.28 17.54
CA VAL A 548 8.42 16.19 18.42
C VAL A 548 6.91 16.28 18.64
N SER A 549 6.21 15.15 18.53
CA SER A 549 4.83 14.99 18.98
C SER A 549 4.76 13.87 19.99
N VAL A 550 4.19 14.14 21.15
CA VAL A 550 3.99 13.19 22.24
C VAL A 550 2.51 13.05 22.53
N LEU A 551 2.03 11.81 22.60
CA LEU A 551 0.70 11.43 23.07
C LEU A 551 0.87 10.41 24.19
N ILE A 552 0.20 10.63 25.30
CA ILE A 552 0.01 9.62 26.35
C ILE A 552 -1.49 9.46 26.57
N VAL A 553 -2.04 8.33 26.16
CA VAL A 553 -3.47 8.02 26.31
C VAL A 553 -3.81 7.88 27.79
N HIS A 554 -4.88 8.53 28.23
CA HIS A 554 -5.29 8.63 29.64
C HIS A 554 -4.14 9.14 30.56
N GLY A 555 -3.22 9.94 29.99
CA GLY A 555 -2.04 10.46 30.69
C GLY A 555 -2.36 11.61 31.65
N GLY A 556 -3.47 12.31 31.46
CA GLY A 556 -3.81 13.50 32.24
C GLY A 556 -3.53 14.80 31.48
N VAL A 557 -2.85 15.74 32.14
CA VAL A 557 -2.61 17.10 31.61
C VAL A 557 -1.40 17.13 30.69
N GLY A 558 -1.58 17.64 29.46
CA GLY A 558 -0.50 17.65 28.45
C GLY A 558 0.74 18.46 28.88
N GLY A 559 0.54 19.57 29.58
CA GLY A 559 1.64 20.39 30.12
C GLY A 559 2.47 19.70 31.20
N GLU A 560 1.85 18.81 31.97
CA GLU A 560 2.49 18.11 33.09
C GLU A 560 3.15 16.79 32.65
N VAL A 561 2.54 16.08 31.68
CA VAL A 561 2.97 14.74 31.29
C VAL A 561 3.67 14.71 29.94
N ALA A 562 3.07 15.29 28.88
CA ALA A 562 3.62 15.20 27.53
C ALA A 562 4.73 16.24 27.27
N ALA A 563 4.63 17.45 27.86
CA ALA A 563 5.62 18.51 27.66
C ALA A 563 7.02 18.15 28.19
N PRO A 564 7.20 17.59 29.42
CA PRO A 564 8.52 17.16 29.89
C PRO A 564 9.15 16.06 29.03
N ILE A 565 8.32 15.11 28.55
CA ILE A 565 8.78 14.05 27.63
C ILE A 565 9.25 14.67 26.33
N ALA A 566 8.49 15.60 25.76
CA ALA A 566 8.86 16.28 24.53
C ALA A 566 10.17 17.08 24.68
N ARG A 567 10.39 17.73 25.83
CA ARG A 567 11.65 18.40 26.14
C ARG A 567 12.82 17.43 26.07
N ALA A 568 12.73 16.28 26.76
CA ALA A 568 13.79 15.28 26.75
C ALA A 568 14.09 14.83 25.30
N MET A 569 13.08 14.51 24.50
CA MET A 569 13.26 14.10 23.10
C MET A 569 13.85 15.21 22.21
N ILE A 570 13.52 16.47 22.48
CA ILE A 570 14.09 17.63 21.78
C ILE A 570 15.57 17.75 22.16
N ASP A 571 15.90 17.68 23.45
CA ASP A 571 17.27 17.80 23.94
C ASP A 571 18.15 16.68 23.38
N ASP A 572 17.68 15.43 23.41
CA ASP A 572 18.37 14.27 22.83
C ASP A 572 18.63 14.47 21.33
N ALA A 573 17.63 14.92 20.56
CA ALA A 573 17.76 15.15 19.13
C ALA A 573 18.65 16.36 18.76
N LEU A 574 18.86 17.32 19.65
CA LEU A 574 19.74 18.48 19.42
C LEU A 574 21.21 18.18 19.74
N THR A 575 21.46 17.19 20.58
CA THR A 575 22.81 16.77 20.99
C THR A 575 23.44 15.74 20.06
N GLN A 576 22.66 15.17 19.17
CA GLN A 576 23.08 14.29 18.07
C GLN A 576 23.34 15.10 16.78
#